data_72bde8fe2c06970a2aacbcb99a6cf0c9
#
_entry.id   72bde8fe2c06970a2aacbcb99a6cf0c9
#
_cell.length_a   1.000
_cell.length_b   1.000
_cell.length_c   1.000
_cell.angle_alpha   90.00
_cell.angle_beta   90.00
_cell.angle_gamma   90.00
#
_symmetry.space_group_name_H-M   'P 1'
#
loop_
_entity.id
_entity.type
_entity.pdbx_description
1 polymer ?
#
loop_
_entity_poly.entity_id
_entity_poly.type
_entity_poly.pdbx_seq_one_letter_code
_entity_poly.pdbx_strand_id
1 'polypeptide(L)'
;IANANHIVGDISRHEFNTMTDYNIESQDIHIAMPEENLDHTFGIHMDKFFVEKGDQWAVRDVTLKVEKSKDALVHVERFVSARGSDLSEAQQNSLYVGNDLTVNGNEISISKFLTIPRKNKYRNQSVDYVIYVPEGKNVSFDNNVKERMRESSLFSWDQIYTDMKD
;
A
#
# COMPACT_ATOMS: atom_id res chain seq x y z
N ILE A 1 -44.11 -6.83 0.13
CA ILE A 1 -43.20 -5.70 -0.21
C ILE A 1 -41.84 -6.07 0.35
N ALA A 2 -40.98 -6.61 -0.51
CA ALA A 2 -39.61 -6.95 -0.13
C ALA A 2 -38.86 -5.65 0.21
N ASN A 3 -38.29 -5.60 1.41
CA ASN A 3 -37.51 -4.47 1.88
C ASN A 3 -36.31 -4.25 0.94
N ALA A 4 -36.36 -3.17 0.17
CA ALA A 4 -35.25 -2.76 -0.71
C ALA A 4 -33.98 -2.31 0.05
N ASN A 5 -33.97 -2.42 1.38
CA ASN A 5 -32.88 -1.97 2.25
C ASN A 5 -31.71 -2.96 2.38
N HIS A 6 -31.72 -4.10 1.69
CA HIS A 6 -30.66 -5.08 1.79
C HIS A 6 -29.63 -5.03 0.65
N ILE A 7 -29.72 -4.08 -0.28
CA ILE A 7 -28.81 -3.96 -1.43
C ILE A 7 -28.06 -2.62 -1.43
N VAL A 8 -28.02 -1.92 -0.31
CA VAL A 8 -27.07 -0.81 -0.18
C VAL A 8 -25.75 -1.40 0.31
N GLY A 9 -25.05 -2.05 -0.61
CA GLY A 9 -23.66 -2.38 -0.40
C GLY A 9 -22.84 -1.10 -0.19
N ASP A 10 -21.61 -1.23 0.22
CA ASP A 10 -20.69 -0.10 0.41
C ASP A 10 -20.55 0.71 -0.88
N ILE A 11 -21.38 1.73 -1.07
CA ILE A 11 -21.48 2.52 -2.28
C ILE A 11 -20.56 3.73 -2.29
N SER A 12 -20.18 4.22 -1.11
CA SER A 12 -19.28 5.36 -0.98
C SER A 12 -17.85 4.91 -0.76
N ARG A 13 -16.92 5.59 -1.44
CA ARG A 13 -15.48 5.41 -1.27
C ARG A 13 -14.88 6.71 -0.77
N HIS A 14 -14.02 6.61 0.21
CA HIS A 14 -13.19 7.71 0.68
C HIS A 14 -11.71 7.36 0.46
N GLU A 15 -10.95 8.33 0.00
CA GLU A 15 -9.50 8.26 -0.14
C GLU A 15 -8.89 9.52 0.47
N PHE A 16 -7.87 9.34 1.28
CA PHE A 16 -7.05 10.45 1.76
C PHE A 16 -5.58 10.14 1.55
N ASN A 17 -4.78 11.19 1.46
CA ASN A 17 -3.34 11.07 1.27
C ASN A 17 -2.56 11.87 2.30
N THR A 18 -1.36 11.40 2.57
CA THR A 18 -0.34 12.09 3.37
C THR A 18 0.97 12.09 2.62
N MET A 19 1.77 13.15 2.78
CA MET A 19 3.09 13.29 2.17
C MET A 19 4.16 13.38 3.26
N THR A 20 5.24 12.63 3.10
CA THR A 20 6.41 12.70 3.96
C THR A 20 7.67 12.88 3.11
N ASP A 21 8.54 13.76 3.53
CA ASP A 21 9.76 14.11 2.79
C ASP A 21 10.98 13.51 3.49
N TYR A 22 11.91 13.00 2.68
CA TYR A 22 13.17 12.42 3.17
C TYR A 22 14.35 12.99 2.39
N ASN A 23 15.41 13.38 3.10
CA ASN A 23 16.68 13.70 2.48
C ASN A 23 17.57 12.45 2.47
N ILE A 24 17.63 11.76 1.34
CA ILE A 24 18.49 10.59 1.14
C ILE A 24 19.69 11.03 0.31
N GLU A 25 20.85 11.17 0.96
CA GLU A 25 22.08 11.63 0.31
C GLU A 25 22.68 10.57 -0.63
N SER A 26 22.48 9.30 -0.35
CA SER A 26 23.01 8.20 -1.18
C SER A 26 22.56 8.33 -2.63
N GLN A 27 23.47 8.00 -3.56
CA GLN A 27 23.17 7.86 -4.98
C GLN A 27 22.21 6.70 -5.26
N ASP A 28 22.29 5.66 -4.45
CA ASP A 28 21.49 4.44 -4.59
C ASP A 28 20.38 4.41 -3.55
N ILE A 29 19.15 4.14 -4.00
CA ILE A 29 17.97 3.98 -3.16
C ILE A 29 17.47 2.56 -3.36
N HIS A 30 17.28 1.82 -2.28
CA HIS A 30 16.73 0.48 -2.28
C HIS A 30 15.34 0.47 -1.68
N ILE A 31 14.38 -0.13 -2.39
CA ILE A 31 13.01 -0.32 -1.93
C ILE A 31 12.78 -1.79 -1.62
N ALA A 32 12.39 -2.07 -0.39
CA ALA A 32 12.20 -3.41 0.13
C ALA A 32 10.78 -3.62 0.67
N MET A 33 10.28 -4.83 0.51
CA MET A 33 9.11 -5.36 1.22
C MET A 33 9.55 -6.64 1.95
N PRO A 34 10.04 -6.54 3.20
CA PRO A 34 10.56 -7.70 3.91
C PRO A 34 9.46 -8.74 4.15
N GLU A 35 9.89 -9.99 4.25
CA GLU A 35 9.00 -11.06 4.66
C GLU A 35 8.59 -10.86 6.13
N GLU A 36 7.31 -11.00 6.38
CA GLU A 36 6.74 -10.91 7.72
C GLU A 36 6.25 -12.27 8.17
N ASN A 37 6.68 -12.70 9.36
CA ASN A 37 6.10 -13.87 10.02
C ASN A 37 4.75 -13.48 10.62
N LEU A 38 3.69 -13.89 9.94
CA LEU A 38 2.33 -13.73 10.42
C LEU A 38 1.85 -15.08 10.99
N ASP A 39 1.40 -15.09 12.24
CA ASP A 39 0.82 -16.27 12.87
C ASP A 39 -0.56 -16.61 12.26
N HIS A 40 -0.75 -17.62 11.86
CA HIS A 40 -1.19 -18.78 11.10
C HIS A 40 -2.68 -19.05 10.95
N THR A 41 -3.59 -18.11 11.07
CA THR A 41 -4.93 -18.32 10.55
C THR A 41 -5.11 -17.44 9.32
N PHE A 42 -5.01 -18.06 8.15
CA PHE A 42 -5.25 -17.27 6.96
C PHE A 42 -6.60 -17.66 6.33
N GLY A 43 -7.27 -16.64 5.76
CA GLY A 43 -8.44 -16.81 4.93
C GLY A 43 -8.29 -16.07 3.62
N ILE A 44 -9.05 -16.48 2.62
CA ILE A 44 -9.17 -15.75 1.36
C ILE A 44 -10.57 -15.18 1.30
N HIS A 45 -10.67 -13.89 1.10
CA HIS A 45 -11.94 -13.22 0.88
C HIS A 45 -11.80 -12.21 -0.27
N MET A 46 -12.65 -12.35 -1.30
CA MET A 46 -12.60 -11.49 -2.49
C MET A 46 -11.19 -11.43 -3.13
N ASP A 47 -10.53 -12.57 -3.28
CA ASP A 47 -9.18 -12.73 -3.84
C ASP A 47 -8.06 -12.02 -3.06
N LYS A 48 -8.33 -11.62 -1.82
CA LYS A 48 -7.35 -11.01 -0.91
C LYS A 48 -7.01 -11.96 0.23
N PHE A 49 -5.75 -11.94 0.62
CA PHE A 49 -5.27 -12.73 1.74
C PHE A 49 -5.47 -11.97 3.05
N PHE A 50 -6.12 -12.61 4.01
CA PHE A 50 -6.27 -12.14 5.37
C PHE A 50 -5.52 -13.07 6.31
N VAL A 51 -4.72 -12.49 7.18
CA VAL A 51 -3.98 -13.21 8.21
C VAL A 51 -4.24 -12.54 9.54
N GLU A 52 -4.41 -13.33 10.60
CA GLU A 52 -4.48 -12.78 11.95
C GLU A 52 -3.09 -12.30 12.38
N LYS A 53 -3.04 -11.08 12.90
CA LYS A 53 -1.84 -10.47 13.49
C LYS A 53 -2.22 -9.88 14.85
N GLY A 54 -2.17 -10.71 15.90
CA GLY A 54 -2.64 -10.31 17.22
C GLY A 54 -4.12 -9.96 17.23
N ASP A 55 -4.45 -8.74 17.61
CA ASP A 55 -5.82 -8.19 17.61
C ASP A 55 -6.21 -7.49 16.30
N GLN A 56 -5.46 -7.73 15.25
CA GLN A 56 -5.65 -7.12 13.94
C GLN A 56 -5.79 -8.17 12.83
N TRP A 57 -6.44 -7.78 11.76
CA TRP A 57 -6.36 -8.45 10.46
C TRP A 57 -5.24 -7.81 9.64
N ALA A 58 -4.37 -8.62 9.07
CA ALA A 58 -3.41 -8.20 8.06
C ALA A 58 -3.96 -8.57 6.69
N VAL A 59 -4.03 -7.60 5.80
CA VAL A 59 -4.57 -7.74 4.44
C VAL A 59 -3.50 -7.41 3.43
N ARG A 60 -3.27 -8.32 2.48
CA ARG A 60 -2.29 -8.11 1.41
C ARG A 60 -2.85 -7.19 0.31
N ASP A 61 -2.99 -5.92 0.62
CA ASP A 61 -3.48 -4.91 -0.33
C ASP A 61 -2.69 -3.60 -0.21
N VAL A 62 -1.40 -3.73 -0.39
CA VAL A 62 -0.47 -2.60 -0.46
C VAL A 62 0.20 -2.63 -1.83
N THR A 63 0.16 -1.51 -2.54
CA THR A 63 0.82 -1.32 -3.82
C THR A 63 1.70 -0.09 -3.79
N LEU A 64 2.60 0.03 -4.74
CA LEU A 64 3.44 1.21 -4.91
C LEU A 64 3.74 1.49 -6.37
N LYS A 65 4.08 2.72 -6.67
CA LYS A 65 4.74 3.13 -7.89
C LYS A 65 5.85 4.14 -7.60
N VAL A 66 6.82 4.22 -8.48
CA VAL A 66 7.93 5.17 -8.39
C VAL A 66 7.81 6.21 -9.49
N GLU A 67 7.83 7.47 -9.11
CA GLU A 67 7.75 8.62 -10.01
C GLU A 67 8.97 9.52 -9.82
N LYS A 68 9.19 10.41 -10.78
CA LYS A 68 10.26 11.40 -10.71
C LYS A 68 9.89 12.52 -9.73
N SER A 69 10.79 12.82 -8.80
CA SER A 69 10.66 13.98 -7.92
C SER A 69 10.92 15.29 -8.71
N LYS A 70 10.26 16.34 -8.29
CA LYS A 70 10.44 17.68 -8.86
C LYS A 70 11.57 18.48 -8.22
N ASP A 71 12.14 17.97 -7.14
CA ASP A 71 13.20 18.59 -6.35
C ASP A 71 14.28 17.57 -5.93
N ALA A 72 15.14 17.93 -5.01
CA ALA A 72 16.24 17.09 -4.54
C ALA A 72 15.84 16.11 -3.41
N LEU A 73 14.59 16.13 -2.97
CA LEU A 73 14.12 15.27 -1.89
C LEU A 73 13.39 14.04 -2.44
N VAL A 74 13.42 12.97 -1.66
CA VAL A 74 12.52 11.84 -1.83
C VAL A 74 11.22 12.17 -1.11
N HIS A 75 10.10 12.09 -1.84
CA HIS A 75 8.78 12.26 -1.26
C HIS A 75 8.05 10.94 -1.28
N VAL A 76 7.42 10.60 -0.17
CA VAL A 76 6.57 9.41 -0.07
C VAL A 76 5.13 9.87 0.16
N GLU A 77 4.30 9.65 -0.83
CA GLU A 77 2.87 9.93 -0.74
C GLU A 77 2.12 8.62 -0.47
N ARG A 78 1.34 8.61 0.59
CA ARG A 78 0.55 7.46 1.03
C ARG A 78 -0.92 7.75 0.82
N PHE A 79 -1.58 6.93 0.04
CA PHE A 79 -3.02 6.97 -0.19
C PHE A 79 -3.68 5.83 0.56
N VAL A 80 -4.68 6.14 1.34
CA VAL A 80 -5.51 5.15 2.04
C VAL A 80 -6.93 5.28 1.56
N SER A 81 -7.53 4.19 1.13
CA SER A 81 -8.92 4.16 0.72
C SER A 81 -9.74 3.12 1.47
N ALA A 82 -11.02 3.39 1.63
CA ALA A 82 -12.00 2.48 2.20
C ALA A 82 -13.39 2.75 1.62
N ARG A 83 -14.30 1.80 1.78
CA ARG A 83 -15.70 1.93 1.44
C ARG A 83 -16.56 2.03 2.69
N GLY A 84 -17.78 2.55 2.52
CA GLY A 84 -18.82 2.63 3.53
C GLY A 84 -20.19 2.80 2.89
N SER A 85 -21.24 2.68 3.68
CA SER A 85 -22.61 2.94 3.23
C SER A 85 -22.83 4.41 2.84
N ASP A 86 -22.06 5.29 3.45
CA ASP A 86 -21.99 6.71 3.11
C ASP A 86 -20.52 7.21 3.22
N LEU A 87 -20.31 8.48 2.87
CA LEU A 87 -18.97 9.08 2.88
C LEU A 87 -18.40 9.15 4.29
N SER A 88 -19.20 9.41 5.31
CA SER A 88 -18.74 9.49 6.70
C SER A 88 -18.25 8.14 7.21
N GLU A 89 -18.97 7.07 6.93
CA GLU A 89 -18.55 5.71 7.28
C GLU A 89 -17.28 5.30 6.50
N ALA A 90 -17.21 5.61 5.20
CA ALA A 90 -16.04 5.34 4.40
C ALA A 90 -14.80 6.07 4.96
N GLN A 91 -14.96 7.32 5.37
CA GLN A 91 -13.90 8.11 6.01
C GLN A 91 -13.44 7.47 7.33
N GLN A 92 -14.36 7.08 8.19
CA GLN A 92 -14.02 6.40 9.45
C GLN A 92 -13.28 5.08 9.19
N ASN A 93 -13.75 4.28 8.23
CA ASN A 93 -13.12 3.00 7.87
C ASN A 93 -11.69 3.19 7.34
N SER A 94 -11.40 4.29 6.67
CA SER A 94 -10.03 4.58 6.19
C SER A 94 -9.07 4.98 7.32
N LEU A 95 -9.57 5.59 8.40
CA LEU A 95 -8.74 6.00 9.55
C LEU A 95 -8.18 4.82 10.36
N TYR A 96 -8.82 3.65 10.29
CA TYR A 96 -8.37 2.46 11.02
C TYR A 96 -7.26 1.68 10.32
N VAL A 97 -6.91 2.07 9.10
CA VAL A 97 -5.93 1.35 8.29
C VAL A 97 -4.52 1.67 8.74
N GLY A 98 -3.80 0.67 9.23
CA GLY A 98 -2.38 0.72 9.51
C GLY A 98 -1.54 0.15 8.37
N ASN A 99 -0.34 0.66 8.22
CA ASN A 99 0.72 0.08 7.40
C ASN A 99 2.04 0.73 7.82
N ASP A 100 3.08 -0.08 7.92
CA ASP A 100 4.40 0.36 8.34
C ASP A 100 5.27 0.68 7.12
N LEU A 101 5.83 1.87 7.09
CA LEU A 101 6.90 2.29 6.20
C LEU A 101 8.02 2.89 7.04
N THR A 102 9.22 2.41 6.82
CA THR A 102 10.43 2.93 7.49
C THR A 102 11.48 3.32 6.47
N VAL A 103 12.22 4.37 6.76
CA VAL A 103 13.39 4.78 5.98
C VAL A 103 14.61 4.68 6.88
N ASN A 104 15.56 3.84 6.48
CA ASN A 104 16.81 3.62 7.20
C ASN A 104 17.98 3.80 6.22
N GLY A 105 18.70 4.92 6.34
CA GLY A 105 19.73 5.27 5.38
C GLY A 105 19.15 5.46 3.98
N ASN A 106 19.55 4.60 3.06
CA ASN A 106 19.08 4.59 1.68
C ASN A 106 18.03 3.50 1.38
N GLU A 107 17.57 2.78 2.40
CA GLU A 107 16.55 1.76 2.26
C GLU A 107 15.18 2.29 2.69
N ILE A 108 14.19 2.13 1.81
CA ILE A 108 12.77 2.37 2.07
C ILE A 108 12.11 1.00 2.20
N SER A 109 11.68 0.66 3.42
CA SER A 109 11.06 -0.61 3.73
C SER A 109 9.57 -0.44 3.98
N ILE A 110 8.75 -1.18 3.25
CA ILE A 110 7.28 -1.08 3.29
C ILE A 110 6.71 -2.45 3.66
N SER A 111 5.83 -2.49 4.66
CA SER A 111 5.06 -3.71 4.93
C SER A 111 4.14 -4.01 3.74
N LYS A 112 4.13 -5.28 3.30
CA LYS A 112 3.23 -5.73 2.23
C LYS A 112 1.78 -5.91 2.69
N PHE A 113 1.52 -5.77 3.98
CA PHE A 113 0.19 -5.88 4.57
C PHE A 113 -0.26 -4.54 5.14
N LEU A 114 -1.50 -4.19 4.87
CA LEU A 114 -2.21 -3.24 5.70
C LEU A 114 -2.84 -3.98 6.89
N THR A 115 -3.08 -3.27 7.98
CA THR A 115 -3.72 -3.82 9.18
C THR A 115 -5.02 -3.11 9.50
N ILE A 116 -5.98 -3.88 10.00
CA ILE A 116 -7.29 -3.40 10.42
C ILE A 116 -7.59 -4.02 11.77
N PRO A 117 -8.07 -3.25 12.79
CA PRO A 117 -8.47 -3.84 14.06
C PRO A 117 -9.55 -4.91 13.86
N ARG A 118 -9.44 -6.05 14.54
CA ARG A 118 -10.36 -7.20 14.39
C ARG A 118 -11.83 -6.85 14.70
N LYS A 119 -12.04 -5.87 15.54
CA LYS A 119 -13.39 -5.35 15.85
C LYS A 119 -14.03 -4.60 14.69
N ASN A 120 -13.23 -4.16 13.71
CA ASN A 120 -13.70 -3.43 12.55
C ASN A 120 -13.92 -4.40 11.40
N LYS A 121 -14.93 -4.12 10.58
CA LYS A 121 -15.19 -4.91 9.38
C LYS A 121 -14.24 -4.51 8.26
N TYR A 122 -13.86 -5.49 7.46
CA TYR A 122 -13.20 -5.21 6.19
C TYR A 122 -14.16 -4.48 5.23
N ARG A 123 -13.72 -3.35 4.71
CA ARG A 123 -14.47 -2.46 3.83
C ARG A 123 -13.67 -2.11 2.57
N ASN A 124 -13.03 -3.12 2.01
CA ASN A 124 -12.19 -2.98 0.83
C ASN A 124 -11.09 -1.90 0.99
N GLN A 125 -10.48 -1.86 2.16
CA GLN A 125 -9.38 -0.94 2.42
C GLN A 125 -8.17 -1.30 1.56
N SER A 126 -7.47 -0.27 1.10
CA SER A 126 -6.21 -0.39 0.39
C SER A 126 -5.24 0.72 0.79
N VAL A 127 -3.95 0.42 0.64
CA VAL A 127 -2.88 1.40 0.79
C VAL A 127 -2.05 1.42 -0.48
N ASP A 128 -1.91 2.59 -1.06
CA ASP A 128 -1.12 2.82 -2.26
C ASP A 128 -0.05 3.86 -1.98
N TYR A 129 1.17 3.57 -2.36
CA TYR A 129 2.29 4.50 -2.26
C TYR A 129 2.71 5.06 -3.61
N VAL A 130 3.06 6.32 -3.62
CA VAL A 130 3.85 6.94 -4.69
C VAL A 130 5.16 7.42 -4.08
N ILE A 131 6.27 6.88 -4.56
CA ILE A 131 7.61 7.25 -4.12
C ILE A 131 8.23 8.11 -5.21
N TYR A 132 8.42 9.39 -4.91
CA TYR A 132 9.06 10.33 -5.83
C TYR A 132 10.57 10.35 -5.56
N VAL A 133 11.34 10.00 -6.57
CA VAL A 133 12.79 9.89 -6.49
C VAL A 133 13.44 10.99 -7.33
N PRO A 134 14.44 11.73 -6.80
CA PRO A 134 15.17 12.73 -7.56
C PRO A 134 15.85 12.16 -8.80
N GLU A 135 15.91 12.97 -9.84
CA GLU A 135 16.60 12.62 -11.08
C GLU A 135 18.07 12.28 -10.82
N GLY A 136 18.57 11.26 -11.50
CA GLY A 136 19.96 10.83 -11.42
C GLY A 136 20.26 9.83 -10.31
N LYS A 137 19.32 9.54 -9.43
CA LYS A 137 19.46 8.46 -8.44
C LYS A 137 19.19 7.09 -9.07
N ASN A 138 19.90 6.08 -8.58
CA ASN A 138 19.64 4.68 -8.95
C ASN A 138 18.61 4.09 -7.98
N VAL A 139 17.63 3.38 -8.51
CA VAL A 139 16.61 2.70 -7.70
C VAL A 139 16.70 1.20 -7.94
N SER A 140 16.77 0.44 -6.86
CA SER A 140 16.71 -1.02 -6.88
C SER A 140 15.57 -1.53 -6.02
N PHE A 141 15.11 -2.75 -6.30
CA PHE A 141 13.95 -3.36 -5.68
C PHE A 141 14.24 -4.81 -5.27
N ASP A 142 13.67 -5.25 -4.15
CA ASP A 142 13.53 -6.67 -3.88
C ASP A 142 12.54 -7.33 -4.85
N ASN A 143 12.70 -8.62 -5.11
CA ASN A 143 11.82 -9.32 -6.06
C ASN A 143 10.34 -9.28 -5.68
N ASN A 144 10.02 -9.38 -4.39
CA ASN A 144 8.64 -9.29 -3.91
C ASN A 144 8.02 -7.90 -4.02
N VAL A 145 8.83 -6.84 -4.14
CA VAL A 145 8.36 -5.48 -4.40
C VAL A 145 7.78 -5.39 -5.81
N LYS A 146 8.45 -6.01 -6.79
CA LYS A 146 8.04 -5.96 -8.20
C LYS A 146 6.64 -6.47 -8.42
N GLU A 147 6.21 -7.48 -7.67
CA GLU A 147 4.85 -8.02 -7.71
C GLU A 147 3.77 -7.01 -7.26
N ARG A 148 4.17 -5.99 -6.54
CA ARG A 148 3.31 -4.96 -5.97
C ARG A 148 3.44 -3.60 -6.64
N MET A 149 4.33 -3.49 -7.61
CA MET A 149 4.52 -2.26 -8.37
C MET A 149 3.38 -2.05 -9.36
N ARG A 150 2.96 -0.79 -9.44
CA ARG A 150 2.09 -0.28 -10.51
C ARG A 150 2.95 0.41 -11.56
N GLU A 151 2.46 0.41 -12.79
CA GLU A 151 3.08 1.15 -13.88
C GLU A 151 3.17 2.64 -13.56
N SER A 152 4.26 3.26 -13.97
CA SER A 152 4.53 4.68 -13.74
C SER A 152 5.22 5.29 -14.96
N SER A 153 5.52 6.58 -14.91
CA SER A 153 6.30 7.26 -15.93
C SER A 153 7.74 6.73 -16.05
N LEU A 154 8.28 6.10 -15.00
CA LEU A 154 9.64 5.57 -14.95
C LEU A 154 9.71 4.07 -15.28
N PHE A 155 8.67 3.30 -14.97
CA PHE A 155 8.66 1.84 -15.09
C PHE A 155 7.39 1.36 -15.78
N SER A 156 7.54 0.78 -16.98
CA SER A 156 6.47 0.07 -17.68
C SER A 156 6.35 -1.37 -17.19
N TRP A 157 5.21 -2.01 -17.48
CA TRP A 157 5.02 -3.43 -17.17
C TRP A 157 6.10 -4.32 -17.78
N ASP A 158 6.51 -4.04 -19.01
CA ASP A 158 7.55 -4.81 -19.67
C ASP A 158 8.89 -4.73 -18.92
N GLN A 159 9.25 -3.57 -18.40
CA GLN A 159 10.45 -3.37 -17.61
C GLN A 159 10.35 -4.08 -16.25
N ILE A 160 9.21 -3.97 -15.57
CA ILE A 160 8.97 -4.64 -14.28
C ILE A 160 9.09 -6.15 -14.43
N TYR A 161 8.50 -6.74 -15.49
CA TYR A 161 8.53 -8.19 -15.72
C TYR A 161 9.85 -8.71 -16.30
N THR A 162 10.57 -7.93 -17.06
CA THR A 162 11.87 -8.35 -17.62
C THR A 162 12.90 -8.55 -16.51
N ASP A 163 12.93 -7.66 -15.54
CA ASP A 163 13.82 -7.75 -14.39
C ASP A 163 13.45 -8.89 -13.41
N MET A 164 12.29 -9.51 -13.55
CA MET A 164 11.88 -10.67 -12.73
C MET A 164 12.41 -12.00 -13.24
N LYS A 165 13.01 -12.03 -14.44
CA LYS A 165 13.51 -13.27 -15.08
C LYS A 165 14.99 -13.51 -14.90
N ASP A 166 15.72 -12.54 -14.42
CA ASP A 166 17.15 -12.61 -14.09
C ASP A 166 17.36 -12.73 -12.57
#